data_4241ea021266f2258a60e2afb989c0e7
#
_entry.id   4241ea021266f2258a60e2afb989c0e7
#
_cell.length_a   1.000
_cell.length_b   1.000
_cell.length_c   1.000
_cell.angle_alpha   90.00
_cell.angle_beta   90.00
_cell.angle_gamma   90.00
#
_symmetry.space_group_name_H-M   'P 1'
#
loop_
_entity.id
_entity.type
_entity.pdbx_description
1 polymer ?
#
loop_
_entity_poly.entity_id
_entity_poly.type
_entity_poly.pdbx_seq_one_letter_code
_entity_poly.pdbx_strand_id
1 'polypeptide(L)'
;MAELIAKTPLDDAVPLTIGTCTVAEVDLGTLTSIAPYRGAKIGDAFKAAHGMAWPAPNRATGKDGARAIWFGRDVVLLAGPAPDGSLAKHAALTDQSDAWTSVTLTGSDAEAVLARMVPLDLSADRFKRGHTARTQIQHMTGSVTRVAADAFLLMVFRSMAGTLLHDLERAMASVAARG
;
A
#
# COMPACT_ATOMS: atom_id res chain seq x y z
N MET A 1 -10.14 35.28 7.74
CA MET A 1 -9.05 34.38 7.39
C MET A 1 -9.69 33.04 7.03
N ALA A 2 -9.24 32.42 5.96
CA ALA A 2 -9.69 31.05 5.63
C ALA A 2 -9.12 30.08 6.69
N GLU A 3 -9.97 29.27 7.30
CA GLU A 3 -9.53 28.22 8.22
C GLU A 3 -9.11 27.00 7.38
N LEU A 4 -7.89 26.52 7.61
CA LEU A 4 -7.39 25.32 6.94
C LEU A 4 -7.89 24.09 7.68
N ILE A 5 -8.67 23.28 7.00
CA ILE A 5 -9.20 22.01 7.53
C ILE A 5 -8.37 20.87 6.95
N ALA A 6 -7.84 20.01 7.81
CA ALA A 6 -7.14 18.81 7.37
C ALA A 6 -8.14 17.83 6.77
N LYS A 7 -7.91 17.40 5.52
CA LYS A 7 -8.73 16.44 4.81
C LYS A 7 -7.88 15.33 4.22
N THR A 8 -8.44 14.14 4.17
CA THR A 8 -7.84 13.04 3.44
C THR A 8 -7.98 13.25 1.92
N PRO A 9 -7.13 12.66 1.09
CA PRO A 9 -7.19 12.87 -0.36
C PRO A 9 -8.50 12.45 -1.03
N LEU A 10 -9.24 11.52 -0.42
CA LEU A 10 -10.49 10.95 -0.95
C LEU A 10 -11.70 11.25 -0.05
N ASP A 11 -11.56 12.26 0.81
CA ASP A 11 -12.60 12.72 1.73
C ASP A 11 -13.96 12.85 1.02
N ASP A 12 -15.02 12.29 1.63
CA ASP A 12 -16.39 12.21 1.10
C ASP A 12 -16.60 11.37 -0.18
N ALA A 13 -15.55 10.91 -0.86
CA ALA A 13 -15.66 10.12 -2.09
C ALA A 13 -15.65 8.59 -1.85
N VAL A 14 -15.24 8.16 -0.66
CA VAL A 14 -15.18 6.76 -0.25
C VAL A 14 -15.76 6.59 1.16
N PRO A 15 -16.29 5.40 1.55
CA PRO A 15 -16.26 4.15 0.80
C PRO A 15 -17.19 4.14 -0.42
N LEU A 16 -16.73 3.52 -1.51
CA LEU A 16 -17.50 3.33 -2.74
C LEU A 16 -17.66 1.84 -3.02
N THR A 17 -18.89 1.37 -3.19
CA THR A 17 -19.21 -0.03 -3.51
C THR A 17 -19.85 -0.14 -4.88
N ILE A 18 -19.31 -1.00 -5.74
CA ILE A 18 -19.87 -1.33 -7.06
C ILE A 18 -19.76 -2.85 -7.26
N GLY A 19 -20.88 -3.50 -7.53
CA GLY A 19 -20.96 -4.96 -7.61
C GLY A 19 -20.56 -5.59 -6.28
N THR A 20 -19.62 -6.53 -6.32
CA THR A 20 -19.10 -7.23 -5.16
C THR A 20 -17.88 -6.56 -4.52
N CYS A 21 -17.42 -5.43 -5.08
CA CYS A 21 -16.22 -4.77 -4.64
C CYS A 21 -16.49 -3.48 -3.89
N THR A 22 -15.68 -3.22 -2.87
CA THR A 22 -15.66 -1.96 -2.11
C THR A 22 -14.26 -1.40 -2.09
N VAL A 23 -14.13 -0.12 -2.42
CA VAL A 23 -12.92 0.67 -2.19
C VAL A 23 -13.12 1.58 -1.00
N ALA A 24 -12.16 1.61 -0.10
CA ALA A 24 -12.16 2.48 1.08
C ALA A 24 -10.77 3.05 1.32
N GLU A 25 -10.72 4.32 1.74
CA GLU A 25 -9.46 4.91 2.18
C GLU A 25 -9.03 4.27 3.51
N VAL A 26 -7.74 4.07 3.69
CA VAL A 26 -7.18 3.52 4.91
C VAL A 26 -6.10 4.43 5.46
N ASP A 27 -6.25 4.80 6.72
CA ASP A 27 -5.19 5.47 7.47
C ASP A 27 -4.16 4.43 7.91
N LEU A 28 -2.98 4.51 7.33
CA LEU A 28 -1.86 3.65 7.68
C LEU A 28 -1.00 4.21 8.84
N GLY A 29 -1.38 5.34 9.42
CA GLY A 29 -0.57 6.05 10.42
C GLY A 29 0.69 6.64 9.81
N THR A 30 1.76 6.68 10.59
CA THR A 30 3.06 7.18 10.11
C THR A 30 3.62 6.28 9.01
N LEU A 31 4.07 6.89 7.92
CA LEU A 31 4.76 6.20 6.84
C LEU A 31 6.23 6.63 6.82
N THR A 32 7.14 5.67 6.97
CA THR A 32 8.57 5.95 6.94
C THR A 32 9.26 5.06 5.91
N SER A 33 9.95 5.66 4.95
CA SER A 33 10.86 4.91 4.11
C SER A 33 12.17 4.65 4.86
N ILE A 34 12.61 3.39 4.85
CA ILE A 34 13.82 2.92 5.52
C ILE A 34 14.76 2.41 4.42
N ALA A 35 15.87 3.12 4.20
CA ALA A 35 16.88 2.77 3.19
C ALA A 35 18.20 2.40 3.88
N PRO A 36 18.54 1.10 3.97
CA PRO A 36 19.76 0.64 4.62
C PRO A 36 21.01 1.24 3.99
N TYR A 37 21.98 1.63 4.81
CA TYR A 37 23.30 2.02 4.33
C TYR A 37 24.03 0.83 3.69
N ARG A 38 24.91 1.11 2.76
CA ARG A 38 25.66 0.07 2.04
C ARG A 38 26.35 -0.88 3.00
N GLY A 39 26.02 -2.18 2.94
CA GLY A 39 26.58 -3.23 3.78
C GLY A 39 25.97 -3.33 5.19
N ALA A 40 25.02 -2.48 5.54
CA ALA A 40 24.36 -2.58 6.86
C ALA A 40 23.46 -3.81 6.93
N LYS A 41 23.54 -4.54 8.04
CA LYS A 41 22.67 -5.68 8.38
C LYS A 41 21.54 -5.17 9.28
N ILE A 42 20.46 -4.66 8.67
CA ILE A 42 19.36 -4.03 9.41
C ILE A 42 18.34 -5.03 9.99
N GLY A 43 18.27 -6.26 9.47
CA GLY A 43 17.18 -7.21 9.77
C GLY A 43 16.96 -7.46 11.25
N ASP A 44 18.03 -7.74 12.01
CA ASP A 44 17.93 -8.02 13.45
C ASP A 44 17.57 -6.77 14.25
N ALA A 45 18.17 -5.62 13.92
CA ALA A 45 17.85 -4.35 14.55
C ALA A 45 16.37 -3.96 14.29
N PHE A 46 15.89 -4.15 13.06
CA PHE A 46 14.50 -3.89 12.71
C PHE A 46 13.53 -4.81 13.45
N LYS A 47 13.87 -6.11 13.54
CA LYS A 47 13.05 -7.08 14.28
C LYS A 47 13.03 -6.77 15.77
N ALA A 48 14.15 -6.37 16.37
CA ALA A 48 14.20 -5.97 17.77
C ALA A 48 13.37 -4.71 18.04
N ALA A 49 13.41 -3.73 17.12
CA ALA A 49 12.71 -2.44 17.25
C ALA A 49 11.18 -2.55 17.04
N HIS A 50 10.74 -3.36 16.06
CA HIS A 50 9.34 -3.39 15.63
C HIS A 50 8.64 -4.74 15.79
N GLY A 51 9.31 -5.78 16.28
CA GLY A 51 8.72 -7.10 16.49
C GLY A 51 8.38 -7.87 15.21
N MET A 52 8.72 -7.34 14.03
CA MET A 52 8.45 -7.95 12.74
C MET A 52 9.73 -8.15 11.93
N ALA A 53 9.72 -9.14 11.05
CA ALA A 53 10.88 -9.41 10.20
C ALA A 53 11.05 -8.32 9.13
N TRP A 54 12.30 -8.00 8.78
CA TRP A 54 12.60 -7.22 7.58
C TRP A 54 12.07 -7.97 6.36
N PRO A 55 11.26 -7.33 5.51
CA PRO A 55 10.64 -8.02 4.38
C PRO A 55 11.66 -8.37 3.29
N ALA A 56 11.56 -9.57 2.76
CA ALA A 56 12.26 -9.96 1.55
C ALA A 56 11.70 -9.19 0.33
N PRO A 57 12.41 -9.18 -0.80
CA PRO A 57 11.89 -8.60 -2.04
C PRO A 57 10.49 -9.13 -2.38
N ASN A 58 9.61 -8.21 -2.77
CA ASN A 58 8.19 -8.48 -3.09
C ASN A 58 7.38 -9.09 -1.94
N ARG A 59 7.75 -8.80 -0.68
CA ARG A 59 7.03 -9.26 0.51
C ARG A 59 6.66 -8.09 1.41
N ALA A 60 5.58 -8.29 2.13
CA ALA A 60 5.20 -7.47 3.27
C ALA A 60 5.17 -8.34 4.52
N THR A 61 5.58 -7.78 5.66
CA THR A 61 5.55 -8.42 6.98
C THR A 61 4.73 -7.58 7.94
N GLY A 62 4.39 -8.15 9.09
CA GLY A 62 3.53 -7.48 10.06
C GLY A 62 2.04 -7.68 9.77
N LYS A 63 1.21 -6.80 10.32
CA LYS A 63 -0.26 -6.85 10.25
C LYS A 63 -0.83 -5.43 10.20
N ASP A 64 -2.14 -5.32 10.20
CA ASP A 64 -2.81 -4.01 10.25
C ASP A 64 -2.37 -3.23 11.50
N GLY A 65 -2.10 -1.94 11.31
CA GLY A 65 -1.54 -1.04 12.32
C GLY A 65 -0.01 -1.10 12.48
N ALA A 66 0.66 -2.15 11.98
CA ALA A 66 2.13 -2.25 12.00
C ALA A 66 2.60 -3.16 10.86
N ARG A 67 2.98 -2.57 9.74
CA ARG A 67 3.35 -3.30 8.52
C ARG A 67 4.67 -2.77 7.95
N ALA A 68 5.53 -3.68 7.51
CA ALA A 68 6.70 -3.35 6.71
C ALA A 68 6.50 -3.91 5.29
N ILE A 69 6.60 -3.05 4.29
CA ILE A 69 6.34 -3.37 2.88
C ILE A 69 7.62 -3.18 2.11
N TRP A 70 8.08 -4.18 1.37
CA TRP A 70 9.14 -3.97 0.39
C TRP A 70 8.68 -2.94 -0.65
N PHE A 71 9.42 -1.86 -0.75
CA PHE A 71 8.99 -0.69 -1.53
C PHE A 71 9.89 -0.36 -2.70
N GLY A 72 10.91 -1.18 -2.90
CA GLY A 72 11.88 -1.07 -3.98
C GLY A 72 13.20 -1.70 -3.60
N ARG A 73 14.17 -1.65 -4.52
CA ARG A 73 15.51 -2.13 -4.22
C ARG A 73 16.09 -1.35 -3.04
N ASP A 74 16.49 -2.08 -2.01
CA ASP A 74 17.08 -1.52 -0.79
C ASP A 74 16.21 -0.44 -0.09
N VAL A 75 14.87 -0.52 -0.24
CA VAL A 75 13.92 0.36 0.45
C VAL A 75 12.74 -0.43 0.99
N VAL A 76 12.41 -0.23 2.24
CA VAL A 76 11.21 -0.73 2.90
C VAL A 76 10.38 0.45 3.38
N LEU A 77 9.07 0.39 3.21
CA LEU A 77 8.13 1.32 3.81
C LEU A 77 7.61 0.70 5.12
N LEU A 78 7.88 1.36 6.24
CA LEU A 78 7.25 1.07 7.52
C LEU A 78 5.96 1.89 7.60
N ALA A 79 4.85 1.22 7.87
CA ALA A 79 3.52 1.80 8.00
C ALA A 79 2.94 1.49 9.38
N GLY A 80 2.42 2.50 10.04
CA GLY A 80 1.78 2.46 11.36
C GLY A 80 2.64 3.07 12.45
N PRO A 81 3.63 2.36 13.00
CA PRO A 81 4.46 2.90 14.08
C PRO A 81 5.47 3.92 13.55
N ALA A 82 5.79 4.89 14.40
CA ALA A 82 6.97 5.72 14.19
C ALA A 82 8.24 4.85 14.15
N PRO A 83 9.25 5.19 13.35
CA PRO A 83 10.48 4.44 13.30
C PRO A 83 11.25 4.56 14.61
N ASP A 84 11.83 3.45 15.08
CA ASP A 84 12.73 3.51 16.23
C ASP A 84 14.01 4.25 15.84
N GLY A 85 14.39 5.26 16.64
CA GLY A 85 15.56 6.12 16.37
C GLY A 85 16.89 5.36 16.29
N SER A 86 16.99 4.16 16.90
CA SER A 86 18.19 3.34 16.83
C SER A 86 18.50 2.86 15.41
N LEU A 87 17.47 2.76 14.56
CA LEU A 87 17.60 2.35 13.15
C LEU A 87 18.40 3.36 12.32
N ALA A 88 18.48 4.62 12.73
CA ALA A 88 19.28 5.64 12.05
C ALA A 88 20.79 5.30 11.96
N LYS A 89 21.26 4.40 12.83
CA LYS A 89 22.64 3.87 12.76
C LYS A 89 22.86 2.93 11.57
N HIS A 90 21.78 2.38 11.01
CA HIS A 90 21.82 1.34 9.99
C HIS A 90 21.19 1.78 8.67
N ALA A 91 20.34 2.82 8.68
CA ALA A 91 19.55 3.24 7.52
C ALA A 91 19.25 4.73 7.54
N ALA A 92 19.01 5.30 6.36
CA ALA A 92 18.32 6.58 6.24
C ALA A 92 16.83 6.37 6.50
N LEU A 93 16.26 7.21 7.37
CA LEU A 93 14.84 7.23 7.72
C LEU A 93 14.22 8.49 7.16
N THR A 94 13.20 8.37 6.32
CA THR A 94 12.55 9.54 5.71
C THR A 94 11.05 9.43 5.91
N ASP A 95 10.45 10.46 6.48
CA ASP A 95 8.99 10.58 6.62
C ASP A 95 8.35 10.68 5.23
N GLN A 96 7.33 9.85 5.00
CA GLN A 96 6.55 9.74 3.77
C GLN A 96 5.05 9.85 4.04
N SER A 97 4.63 10.26 5.25
CA SER A 97 3.23 10.23 5.68
C SER A 97 2.31 11.04 4.76
N ASP A 98 2.78 12.18 4.25
CA ASP A 98 2.01 13.03 3.34
C ASP A 98 2.20 12.71 1.85
N ALA A 99 3.06 11.74 1.52
CA ALA A 99 3.39 11.46 0.12
C ALA A 99 2.39 10.50 -0.57
N TRP A 100 1.67 9.70 0.21
CA TRP A 100 0.88 8.57 -0.31
C TRP A 100 -0.60 8.70 0.03
N THR A 101 -1.42 8.26 -0.92
CA THR A 101 -2.81 7.86 -0.68
C THR A 101 -2.84 6.35 -0.61
N SER A 102 -3.55 5.83 0.39
CA SER A 102 -3.69 4.41 0.65
C SER A 102 -5.15 4.02 0.64
N VAL A 103 -5.52 3.07 -0.20
CA VAL A 103 -6.88 2.51 -0.24
C VAL A 103 -6.85 1.00 -0.12
N THR A 104 -7.90 0.42 0.45
CA THR A 104 -8.19 -1.01 0.33
C THR A 104 -9.23 -1.23 -0.74
N LEU A 105 -9.00 -2.21 -1.62
CA LEU A 105 -9.99 -2.80 -2.50
C LEU A 105 -10.33 -4.18 -1.96
N THR A 106 -11.59 -4.41 -1.62
CA THR A 106 -12.09 -5.67 -1.04
C THR A 106 -13.26 -6.21 -1.86
N GLY A 107 -13.44 -7.51 -1.84
CA GLY A 107 -14.57 -8.18 -2.50
C GLY A 107 -14.14 -9.36 -3.38
N SER A 108 -15.07 -10.26 -3.68
CA SER A 108 -14.79 -11.47 -4.47
C SER A 108 -14.22 -11.18 -5.86
N ASP A 109 -14.58 -10.05 -6.45
CA ASP A 109 -14.12 -9.65 -7.77
C ASP A 109 -12.91 -8.69 -7.74
N ALA A 110 -12.32 -8.44 -6.57
CA ALA A 110 -11.19 -7.50 -6.42
C ALA A 110 -10.00 -7.88 -7.32
N GLU A 111 -9.73 -9.18 -7.49
CA GLU A 111 -8.69 -9.68 -8.40
C GLU A 111 -9.02 -9.38 -9.86
N ALA A 112 -10.27 -9.60 -10.28
CA ALA A 112 -10.73 -9.33 -11.64
C ALA A 112 -10.70 -7.82 -11.96
N VAL A 113 -11.00 -6.97 -10.98
CA VAL A 113 -10.88 -5.51 -11.09
C VAL A 113 -9.42 -5.12 -11.30
N LEU A 114 -8.52 -5.62 -10.46
CA LEU A 114 -7.09 -5.28 -10.55
C LEU A 114 -6.42 -5.85 -11.79
N ALA A 115 -6.86 -6.99 -12.31
CA ALA A 115 -6.36 -7.54 -13.57
C ALA A 115 -6.54 -6.60 -14.78
N ARG A 116 -7.42 -5.58 -14.68
CA ARG A 116 -7.62 -4.55 -15.70
C ARG A 116 -6.72 -3.34 -15.52
N MET A 117 -6.09 -3.22 -14.36
CA MET A 117 -5.37 -2.02 -13.96
C MET A 117 -3.88 -2.25 -13.75
N VAL A 118 -3.50 -3.49 -13.46
CA VAL A 118 -2.14 -3.86 -13.02
C VAL A 118 -1.56 -4.91 -13.96
N PRO A 119 -0.37 -4.67 -14.56
CA PRO A 119 0.24 -5.61 -15.51
C PRO A 119 0.97 -6.76 -14.80
N LEU A 120 0.33 -7.38 -13.80
CA LEU A 120 0.85 -8.51 -13.05
C LEU A 120 -0.22 -9.58 -12.88
N ASP A 121 0.20 -10.83 -12.79
CA ASP A 121 -0.66 -11.92 -12.37
C ASP A 121 -0.89 -11.85 -10.85
N LEU A 122 -2.06 -11.35 -10.49
CA LEU A 122 -2.49 -11.20 -9.10
C LEU A 122 -3.34 -12.38 -8.63
N SER A 123 -3.40 -13.49 -9.38
CA SER A 123 -4.13 -14.69 -8.99
C SER A 123 -3.68 -15.24 -7.63
N ALA A 124 -4.60 -15.84 -6.88
CA ALA A 124 -4.34 -16.30 -5.52
C ALA A 124 -3.18 -17.32 -5.43
N ASP A 125 -2.95 -18.08 -6.51
CA ASP A 125 -1.86 -19.05 -6.59
C ASP A 125 -0.49 -18.39 -6.77
N ARG A 126 -0.43 -17.24 -7.43
CA ARG A 126 0.81 -16.52 -7.75
C ARG A 126 1.09 -15.38 -6.78
N PHE A 127 0.07 -14.60 -6.45
CA PHE A 127 0.19 -13.42 -5.60
C PHE A 127 -0.54 -13.64 -4.27
N LYS A 128 0.11 -14.34 -3.36
CA LYS A 128 -0.46 -14.78 -2.07
C LYS A 128 -0.52 -13.63 -1.05
N ARG A 129 -1.26 -13.83 0.04
CA ARG A 129 -1.26 -12.90 1.18
C ARG A 129 0.19 -12.57 1.62
N GLY A 130 0.46 -11.28 1.82
CA GLY A 130 1.79 -10.77 2.15
C GLY A 130 2.72 -10.61 0.94
N HIS A 131 2.27 -10.92 -0.29
CA HIS A 131 2.97 -10.51 -1.49
C HIS A 131 2.70 -9.02 -1.76
N THR A 132 3.71 -8.33 -2.22
CA THR A 132 3.65 -6.93 -2.64
C THR A 132 4.42 -6.72 -3.94
N ALA A 133 4.04 -5.72 -4.69
CA ALA A 133 4.76 -5.31 -5.89
C ALA A 133 4.74 -3.79 -6.03
N ARG A 134 5.89 -3.23 -6.41
CA ARG A 134 5.99 -1.87 -6.96
C ARG A 134 5.77 -1.99 -8.46
N THR A 135 4.71 -1.39 -8.96
CA THR A 135 4.26 -1.55 -10.34
C THR A 135 3.48 -0.33 -10.81
N GLN A 136 3.00 -0.38 -12.03
CA GLN A 136 2.01 0.58 -12.50
C GLN A 136 0.61 0.12 -12.14
N ILE A 137 -0.21 1.06 -11.67
CA ILE A 137 -1.66 0.92 -11.55
C ILE A 137 -2.21 1.85 -12.64
N GLN A 138 -2.66 1.30 -13.77
CA GLN A 138 -2.85 2.04 -15.01
C GLN A 138 -1.56 2.80 -15.40
N HIS A 139 -1.57 4.11 -15.35
CA HIS A 139 -0.43 4.97 -15.67
C HIS A 139 0.30 5.51 -14.42
N MET A 140 -0.18 5.17 -13.23
CA MET A 140 0.37 5.66 -11.96
C MET A 140 1.39 4.67 -11.40
N THR A 141 2.54 5.16 -10.99
CA THR A 141 3.47 4.36 -10.19
C THR A 141 2.87 4.13 -8.81
N GLY A 142 2.67 2.87 -8.46
CA GLY A 142 2.04 2.50 -7.20
C GLY A 142 2.63 1.26 -6.54
N SER A 143 2.00 0.85 -5.46
CA SER A 143 2.26 -0.40 -4.76
C SER A 143 0.95 -1.17 -4.61
N VAL A 144 1.00 -2.47 -4.86
CA VAL A 144 -0.11 -3.39 -4.67
C VAL A 144 0.34 -4.44 -3.67
N THR A 145 -0.41 -4.64 -2.58
CA THR A 145 -0.13 -5.66 -1.56
C THR A 145 -1.39 -6.47 -1.29
N ARG A 146 -1.33 -7.79 -1.42
CA ARG A 146 -2.46 -8.64 -1.00
C ARG A 146 -2.44 -8.78 0.52
N VAL A 147 -3.45 -8.26 1.19
CA VAL A 147 -3.57 -8.24 2.65
C VAL A 147 -4.47 -9.35 3.19
N ALA A 148 -5.44 -9.81 2.40
CA ALA A 148 -6.29 -10.98 2.70
C ALA A 148 -6.62 -11.75 1.41
N ALA A 149 -7.47 -12.78 1.49
CA ALA A 149 -7.87 -13.58 0.33
C ALA A 149 -8.43 -12.68 -0.79
N ASP A 150 -9.38 -11.81 -0.42
CA ASP A 150 -10.12 -10.94 -1.34
C ASP A 150 -9.89 -9.46 -1.01
N ALA A 151 -8.69 -9.11 -0.50
CA ALA A 151 -8.36 -7.74 -0.11
C ALA A 151 -6.96 -7.34 -0.54
N PHE A 152 -6.86 -6.16 -1.14
CA PHE A 152 -5.63 -5.56 -1.60
C PHE A 152 -5.49 -4.15 -1.02
N LEU A 153 -4.28 -3.85 -0.54
CA LEU A 153 -3.85 -2.50 -0.23
C LEU A 153 -3.18 -1.91 -1.46
N LEU A 154 -3.69 -0.78 -1.92
CA LEU A 154 -3.16 -0.02 -3.06
C LEU A 154 -2.63 1.30 -2.55
N MET A 155 -1.46 1.68 -3.03
CA MET A 155 -0.84 2.96 -2.70
C MET A 155 -0.37 3.65 -3.97
N VAL A 156 -0.73 4.92 -4.12
CA VAL A 156 -0.23 5.83 -5.16
C VAL A 156 0.21 7.13 -4.52
N PHE A 157 0.92 7.97 -5.25
CA PHE A 157 1.21 9.32 -4.76
C PHE A 157 -0.09 10.07 -4.43
N ARG A 158 -0.07 10.85 -3.35
CA ARG A 158 -1.23 11.61 -2.85
C ARG A 158 -1.90 12.45 -3.94
N SER A 159 -1.13 13.04 -4.83
CA SER A 159 -1.64 13.83 -5.97
C SER A 159 -2.44 13.01 -6.98
N MET A 160 -2.33 11.69 -6.97
CA MET A 160 -3.02 10.76 -7.89
C MET A 160 -4.26 10.11 -7.27
N ALA A 161 -4.67 10.53 -6.07
CA ALA A 161 -5.80 9.93 -5.35
C ALA A 161 -7.09 9.91 -6.18
N GLY A 162 -7.49 11.05 -6.73
CA GLY A 162 -8.70 11.15 -7.56
C GLY A 162 -8.61 10.32 -8.85
N THR A 163 -7.44 10.26 -9.48
CA THR A 163 -7.20 9.42 -10.66
C THR A 163 -7.33 7.94 -10.32
N LEU A 164 -6.75 7.51 -9.20
CA LEU A 164 -6.87 6.13 -8.73
C LEU A 164 -8.35 5.75 -8.49
N LEU A 165 -9.10 6.61 -7.80
CA LEU A 165 -10.51 6.34 -7.51
C LEU A 165 -11.33 6.24 -8.80
N HIS A 166 -11.14 7.18 -9.74
CA HIS A 166 -11.81 7.16 -11.03
C HIS A 166 -11.53 5.88 -11.83
N ASP A 167 -10.26 5.45 -11.89
CA ASP A 167 -9.88 4.24 -12.60
C ASP A 167 -10.43 2.97 -11.92
N LEU A 168 -10.44 2.93 -10.57
CA LEU A 168 -11.07 1.85 -9.80
C LEU A 168 -12.57 1.79 -10.06
N GLU A 169 -13.28 2.92 -10.01
CA GLU A 169 -14.71 3.01 -10.30
C GLU A 169 -15.03 2.41 -11.68
N ARG A 170 -14.31 2.82 -12.71
CA ARG A 170 -14.50 2.31 -14.08
C ARG A 170 -14.23 0.80 -14.18
N ALA A 171 -13.17 0.32 -13.54
CA ALA A 171 -12.83 -1.10 -13.55
C ALA A 171 -13.86 -1.95 -12.79
N MET A 172 -14.31 -1.48 -11.61
CA MET A 172 -15.36 -2.12 -10.82
C MET A 172 -16.69 -2.17 -11.59
N ALA A 173 -17.12 -1.07 -12.20
CA ALA A 173 -18.32 -1.02 -13.01
C ALA A 173 -18.25 -1.97 -14.22
N SER A 174 -17.09 -2.03 -14.87
CA SER A 174 -16.87 -2.94 -16.01
C SER A 174 -16.84 -4.42 -15.61
N VAL A 175 -16.43 -4.76 -14.40
CA VAL A 175 -16.49 -6.14 -13.89
C VAL A 175 -17.93 -6.46 -13.50
N ALA A 176 -18.60 -5.60 -12.73
CA ALA A 176 -19.97 -5.79 -12.29
C ALA A 176 -20.97 -5.95 -13.45
N ALA A 177 -20.73 -5.32 -14.61
CA ALA A 177 -21.57 -5.45 -15.79
C ALA A 177 -21.48 -6.84 -16.50
N ARG A 178 -20.59 -7.72 -16.08
CA ARG A 178 -20.37 -9.05 -16.68
C ARG A 178 -20.85 -10.21 -15.81
N GLY A 179 -21.12 -9.96 -14.54
CA GLY A 179 -21.71 -10.91 -13.60
C GLY A 179 -23.20 -10.75 -13.57
#